data_69d54d38f56a610bdd539b353ed8a5fa
#
_entry.id   69d54d38f56a610bdd539b353ed8a5fa
#
_cell.length_a   1.000
_cell.length_b   1.000
_cell.length_c   1.000
_cell.angle_alpha   90.00
_cell.angle_beta   90.00
_cell.angle_gamma   90.00
#
_symmetry.space_group_name_H-M   'P 1'
#
loop_
_entity.id
_entity.type
_entity.pdbx_description
1 polymer ?
#
loop_
_entity_poly.entity_id
_entity_poly.type
_entity_poly.pdbx_seq_one_letter_code
_entity_poly.pdbx_strand_id
1 'polypeptide(L)'
;MKFELITIPTQEDNYNFLLHAGGRTILVDAPPDVTPIADALTERGWGLDEIWVTHHHWDHIDGVDTLRERFGAKVRGCKADAHRLPALDYSHEDGDSFDFGEFAVTVMDVSGHTEGHIAYYVPQAGVLFSADSLMALGCGRVPDGQAELMEQMYRSITRLSALPPETIVCSGHEYTLANGRFALTIEPENPDLIQRIAEAKEARAAGKATVPSSLELEHKTNPYLRAGLQSVKAALNMNEATDAEAFIEIRRRKNSF
;
A
#
# COMPACT_ATOMS: atom_id res chain seq x y z
N MET A 1 -16.23 -16.71 -5.86
CA MET A 1 -15.04 -17.20 -5.13
C MET A 1 -15.16 -16.70 -3.70
N LYS A 2 -14.82 -17.52 -2.70
CA LYS A 2 -14.80 -17.07 -1.28
C LYS A 2 -13.37 -16.85 -0.87
N PHE A 3 -13.11 -15.72 -0.23
CA PHE A 3 -11.83 -15.42 0.41
C PHE A 3 -12.06 -14.70 1.73
N GLU A 4 -11.06 -14.72 2.59
CA GLU A 4 -10.98 -13.90 3.81
C GLU A 4 -9.75 -13.02 3.71
N LEU A 5 -9.94 -11.71 3.92
CA LEU A 5 -8.89 -10.72 4.00
C LEU A 5 -8.81 -10.24 5.46
N ILE A 6 -7.67 -10.46 6.08
CA ILE A 6 -7.43 -10.10 7.49
C ILE A 6 -6.36 -9.03 7.56
N THR A 7 -6.67 -7.90 8.19
CA THR A 7 -5.69 -6.86 8.53
C THR A 7 -5.10 -7.17 9.90
N ILE A 8 -3.79 -7.23 9.99
CA ILE A 8 -3.06 -7.51 11.24
C ILE A 8 -2.23 -6.27 11.57
N PRO A 9 -2.59 -5.54 12.63
CA PRO A 9 -1.71 -4.50 13.16
C PRO A 9 -0.44 -5.12 13.75
N THR A 10 0.69 -4.58 13.37
CA THR A 10 2.01 -4.99 13.86
C THR A 10 2.85 -3.74 14.14
N GLN A 11 3.94 -3.89 14.88
CA GLN A 11 4.78 -2.76 15.24
C GLN A 11 3.96 -1.60 15.87
N GLU A 12 4.41 -0.36 15.69
CA GLU A 12 3.71 0.83 16.16
C GLU A 12 2.56 1.23 15.21
N ASP A 13 2.79 1.11 13.89
CA ASP A 13 1.86 1.60 12.87
C ASP A 13 1.80 0.75 11.58
N ASN A 14 2.46 -0.42 11.53
CA ASN A 14 2.42 -1.29 10.37
C ASN A 14 1.11 -2.08 10.27
N TYR A 15 0.70 -2.36 9.04
CA TYR A 15 -0.33 -3.32 8.71
C TYR A 15 0.21 -4.41 7.78
N ASN A 16 -0.02 -5.65 8.18
CA ASN A 16 0.19 -6.82 7.34
C ASN A 16 -1.16 -7.45 7.00
N PHE A 17 -1.21 -8.14 5.88
CA PHE A 17 -2.46 -8.70 5.39
C PHE A 17 -2.32 -10.20 5.16
N LEU A 18 -3.27 -10.97 5.72
CA LEU A 18 -3.47 -12.35 5.29
C LEU A 18 -4.61 -12.40 4.28
N LEU A 19 -4.39 -13.08 3.17
CA LEU A 19 -5.44 -13.48 2.24
C LEU A 19 -5.55 -14.99 2.28
N HIS A 20 -6.72 -15.48 2.71
CA HIS A 20 -7.02 -16.91 2.75
C HIS A 20 -8.09 -17.27 1.73
N ALA A 21 -7.79 -18.23 0.86
CA ALA A 21 -8.69 -18.68 -0.18
C ALA A 21 -8.39 -20.13 -0.59
N GLY A 22 -9.41 -20.93 -0.79
CA GLY A 22 -9.26 -22.32 -1.24
C GLY A 22 -8.41 -23.22 -0.32
N GLY A 23 -8.37 -22.91 0.98
CA GLY A 23 -7.55 -23.63 1.97
C GLY A 23 -6.06 -23.26 1.96
N ARG A 24 -5.67 -22.21 1.22
CA ARG A 24 -4.31 -21.66 1.18
C ARG A 24 -4.29 -20.24 1.76
N THR A 25 -3.18 -19.88 2.38
CA THR A 25 -2.98 -18.55 2.99
C THR A 25 -1.71 -17.91 2.48
N ILE A 26 -1.80 -16.63 2.11
CA ILE A 26 -0.64 -15.79 1.88
C ILE A 26 -0.57 -14.68 2.91
N LEU A 27 0.63 -14.23 3.16
CA LEU A 27 0.94 -13.03 3.92
C LEU A 27 1.57 -11.99 2.99
N VAL A 28 1.17 -10.73 3.12
CA VAL A 28 1.89 -9.62 2.48
C VAL A 28 2.76 -8.93 3.50
N ASP A 29 4.05 -8.94 3.23
CA ASP A 29 5.16 -8.43 4.06
C ASP A 29 5.24 -9.07 5.46
N ALA A 30 6.42 -9.04 6.07
CA ALA A 30 6.65 -9.63 7.38
C ALA A 30 7.59 -8.74 8.22
N PRO A 31 7.07 -8.08 9.26
CA PRO A 31 7.85 -7.22 10.16
C PRO A 31 8.70 -8.06 11.11
N PRO A 32 9.68 -7.47 11.83
CA PRO A 32 10.54 -8.19 12.79
C PRO A 32 9.77 -8.96 13.87
N ASP A 33 8.71 -8.35 14.44
CA ASP A 33 7.82 -9.06 15.36
C ASP A 33 6.69 -9.76 14.59
N VAL A 34 6.87 -11.04 14.37
CA VAL A 34 5.92 -11.90 13.67
C VAL A 34 4.85 -12.52 14.58
N THR A 35 4.89 -12.24 15.88
CA THR A 35 3.97 -12.83 16.87
C THR A 35 2.51 -12.59 16.53
N PRO A 36 2.04 -11.37 16.19
CA PRO A 36 0.64 -11.14 15.87
C PRO A 36 0.17 -11.94 14.64
N ILE A 37 1.06 -12.13 13.66
CA ILE A 37 0.78 -12.89 12.45
C ILE A 37 0.65 -14.39 12.78
N ALA A 38 1.60 -14.92 13.54
CA ALA A 38 1.61 -16.32 13.94
C ALA A 38 0.40 -16.67 14.82
N ASP A 39 -0.01 -15.77 15.71
CA ASP A 39 -1.21 -15.92 16.54
C ASP A 39 -2.47 -15.92 15.69
N ALA A 40 -2.60 -14.98 14.75
CA ALA A 40 -3.72 -14.91 13.83
C ALA A 40 -3.88 -16.17 12.96
N LEU A 41 -2.78 -16.77 12.51
CA LEU A 41 -2.77 -18.04 11.78
C LEU A 41 -3.20 -19.19 12.70
N THR A 42 -2.65 -19.24 13.92
CA THR A 42 -2.94 -20.31 14.91
C THR A 42 -4.39 -20.30 15.34
N GLU A 43 -4.95 -19.14 15.67
CA GLU A 43 -6.35 -18.98 16.07
C GLU A 43 -7.35 -19.46 15.01
N ARG A 44 -6.97 -19.35 13.72
CA ARG A 44 -7.79 -19.76 12.58
C ARG A 44 -7.52 -21.20 12.13
N GLY A 45 -6.47 -21.83 12.67
CA GLY A 45 -6.02 -23.14 12.21
C GLY A 45 -5.46 -23.11 10.77
N TRP A 46 -4.90 -21.96 10.35
CA TRP A 46 -4.34 -21.79 9.00
C TRP A 46 -2.85 -22.07 8.98
N GLY A 47 -2.39 -22.71 7.89
CA GLY A 47 -0.98 -22.69 7.50
C GLY A 47 -0.62 -21.36 6.82
N LEU A 48 0.67 -21.19 6.51
CA LEU A 48 1.15 -20.10 5.66
C LEU A 48 1.85 -20.72 4.45
N ASP A 49 1.30 -20.52 3.26
CA ASP A 49 1.83 -21.10 2.02
C ASP A 49 2.87 -20.19 1.35
N GLU A 50 2.59 -18.89 1.35
CA GLU A 50 3.45 -17.92 0.67
C GLU A 50 3.56 -16.60 1.45
N ILE A 51 4.69 -15.91 1.28
CA ILE A 51 4.93 -14.54 1.72
C ILE A 51 5.21 -13.72 0.46
N TRP A 52 4.40 -12.68 0.23
CA TRP A 52 4.56 -11.75 -0.89
C TRP A 52 5.23 -10.48 -0.40
N VAL A 53 6.48 -10.28 -0.76
CA VAL A 53 7.27 -9.13 -0.34
C VAL A 53 7.10 -8.00 -1.34
N THR A 54 6.77 -6.81 -0.86
CA THR A 54 6.52 -5.64 -1.70
C THR A 54 7.78 -4.83 -1.95
N HIS A 55 8.62 -4.59 -0.92
CA HIS A 55 9.86 -3.83 -1.02
C HIS A 55 10.81 -4.16 0.14
N HIS A 56 12.02 -3.61 0.12
CA HIS A 56 13.14 -4.05 0.97
C HIS A 56 13.25 -3.36 2.34
N HIS A 57 12.33 -2.49 2.74
CA HIS A 57 12.45 -1.88 4.07
C HIS A 57 12.32 -2.93 5.17
N TRP A 58 13.10 -2.74 6.23
CA TRP A 58 13.28 -3.71 7.32
C TRP A 58 11.95 -4.11 7.99
N ASP A 59 11.04 -3.16 8.13
CA ASP A 59 9.71 -3.37 8.73
C ASP A 59 8.74 -4.14 7.82
N HIS A 60 9.15 -4.48 6.60
CA HIS A 60 8.43 -5.32 5.65
C HIS A 60 9.09 -6.67 5.40
N ILE A 61 10.37 -6.85 5.78
CA ILE A 61 11.11 -8.06 5.40
C ILE A 61 11.81 -8.79 6.56
N ASP A 62 12.11 -8.15 7.69
CA ASP A 62 12.97 -8.74 8.72
C ASP A 62 12.35 -10.00 9.40
N GLY A 63 11.03 -10.19 9.29
CA GLY A 63 10.33 -11.37 9.80
C GLY A 63 10.19 -12.52 8.79
N VAL A 64 10.56 -12.30 7.52
CA VAL A 64 10.32 -13.28 6.44
C VAL A 64 10.97 -14.62 6.72
N ASP A 65 12.25 -14.64 7.07
CA ASP A 65 12.97 -15.90 7.31
C ASP A 65 12.43 -16.64 8.54
N THR A 66 12.02 -15.93 9.60
CA THR A 66 11.39 -16.52 10.77
C THR A 66 10.08 -17.25 10.41
N LEU A 67 9.22 -16.61 9.60
CA LEU A 67 7.97 -17.22 9.16
C LEU A 67 8.21 -18.35 8.15
N ARG A 68 9.18 -18.19 7.25
CA ARG A 68 9.60 -19.24 6.33
C ARG A 68 10.03 -20.49 7.08
N GLU A 69 10.89 -20.37 8.07
CA GLU A 69 11.37 -21.50 8.87
C GLU A 69 10.22 -22.17 9.66
N ARG A 70 9.33 -21.36 10.22
CA ARG A 70 8.22 -21.87 11.04
C ARG A 70 7.14 -22.59 10.24
N PHE A 71 6.78 -22.07 9.06
CA PHE A 71 5.63 -22.56 8.28
C PHE A 71 6.02 -23.25 6.96
N GLY A 72 7.26 -23.16 6.54
CA GLY A 72 7.69 -23.67 5.23
C GLY A 72 7.22 -22.82 4.04
N ALA A 73 6.85 -21.56 4.32
CA ALA A 73 6.29 -20.65 3.32
C ALA A 73 7.27 -20.33 2.18
N LYS A 74 6.74 -20.19 0.96
CA LYS A 74 7.49 -19.74 -0.21
C LYS A 74 7.49 -18.21 -0.29
N VAL A 75 8.58 -17.62 -0.75
CA VAL A 75 8.73 -16.16 -0.81
C VAL A 75 8.72 -15.67 -2.24
N ARG A 76 7.86 -14.67 -2.51
CA ARG A 76 7.80 -13.93 -3.77
C ARG A 76 8.27 -12.51 -3.56
N GLY A 77 8.92 -11.92 -4.57
CA GLY A 77 9.34 -10.51 -4.52
C GLY A 77 9.85 -10.00 -5.86
N CYS A 78 10.29 -8.75 -5.88
CA CYS A 78 10.80 -8.08 -7.06
C CYS A 78 12.14 -8.67 -7.50
N LYS A 79 12.26 -9.04 -8.78
CA LYS A 79 13.50 -9.56 -9.37
C LYS A 79 14.61 -8.51 -9.40
N ALA A 80 14.27 -7.28 -9.76
CA ALA A 80 15.24 -6.19 -9.84
C ALA A 80 15.83 -5.84 -8.46
N ASP A 81 15.08 -6.08 -7.38
CA ASP A 81 15.47 -5.79 -6.01
C ASP A 81 15.93 -7.02 -5.19
N ALA A 82 16.03 -8.18 -5.83
CA ALA A 82 16.35 -9.44 -5.15
C ALA A 82 17.64 -9.42 -4.31
N HIS A 83 18.58 -8.51 -4.62
CA HIS A 83 19.83 -8.35 -3.87
C HIS A 83 19.66 -7.68 -2.49
N ARG A 84 18.51 -7.03 -2.22
CA ARG A 84 18.14 -6.41 -0.95
C ARG A 84 17.04 -7.16 -0.20
N LEU A 85 16.41 -8.13 -0.88
CA LEU A 85 15.32 -8.93 -0.32
C LEU A 85 15.84 -10.21 0.31
N PRO A 86 15.08 -10.84 1.23
CA PRO A 86 15.30 -12.22 1.64
C PRO A 86 15.34 -13.14 0.41
N ALA A 87 15.95 -14.33 0.56
CA ALA A 87 16.05 -15.26 -0.56
C ALA A 87 14.67 -15.58 -1.15
N LEU A 88 14.48 -15.31 -2.44
CA LEU A 88 13.22 -15.51 -3.13
C LEU A 88 13.10 -16.93 -3.68
N ASP A 89 11.96 -17.58 -3.50
CA ASP A 89 11.58 -18.79 -4.25
C ASP A 89 11.07 -18.41 -5.65
N TYR A 90 10.39 -17.26 -5.76
CA TYR A 90 9.87 -16.74 -7.03
C TYR A 90 10.16 -15.25 -7.15
N SER A 91 10.78 -14.83 -8.24
CA SER A 91 11.08 -13.44 -8.54
C SER A 91 10.20 -12.94 -9.70
N HIS A 92 9.73 -11.70 -9.59
CA HIS A 92 8.78 -11.12 -10.54
C HIS A 92 9.27 -9.81 -11.13
N GLU A 93 8.85 -9.57 -12.37
CA GLU A 93 8.98 -8.29 -13.08
C GLU A 93 7.60 -7.65 -13.27
N ASP A 94 7.59 -6.39 -13.71
CA ASP A 94 6.35 -5.68 -14.01
C ASP A 94 5.51 -6.39 -15.07
N GLY A 95 4.21 -6.52 -14.80
CA GLY A 95 3.27 -7.19 -15.69
C GLY A 95 3.24 -8.71 -15.59
N ASP A 96 4.11 -9.32 -14.77
CA ASP A 96 4.01 -10.75 -14.49
C ASP A 96 2.67 -11.09 -13.85
N SER A 97 2.24 -12.33 -14.08
CA SER A 97 1.07 -12.89 -13.40
C SER A 97 1.35 -14.31 -12.90
N PHE A 98 0.69 -14.67 -11.82
CA PHE A 98 0.72 -16.03 -11.29
C PHE A 98 -0.62 -16.38 -10.63
N ASP A 99 -0.85 -17.66 -10.39
CA ASP A 99 -2.08 -18.12 -9.77
C ASP A 99 -1.87 -18.37 -8.26
N PHE A 100 -2.81 -17.86 -7.46
CA PHE A 100 -2.99 -18.22 -6.08
C PHE A 100 -4.36 -18.90 -5.90
N GLY A 101 -4.36 -20.21 -5.92
CA GLY A 101 -5.61 -20.99 -5.98
C GLY A 101 -6.39 -20.68 -7.26
N GLU A 102 -7.61 -20.15 -7.09
CA GLU A 102 -8.48 -19.75 -8.20
C GLU A 102 -8.28 -18.27 -8.63
N PHE A 103 -7.39 -17.55 -7.95
CA PHE A 103 -7.17 -16.12 -8.19
C PHE A 103 -5.94 -15.91 -9.06
N ALA A 104 -6.09 -15.17 -10.14
CA ALA A 104 -4.95 -14.62 -10.85
C ALA A 104 -4.42 -13.41 -10.08
N VAL A 105 -3.12 -13.30 -9.94
CA VAL A 105 -2.43 -12.18 -9.31
C VAL A 105 -1.59 -11.48 -10.35
N THR A 106 -1.75 -10.17 -10.48
CA THR A 106 -0.92 -9.33 -11.35
C THR A 106 0.10 -8.60 -10.50
N VAL A 107 1.36 -8.67 -10.90
CA VAL A 107 2.46 -7.90 -10.31
C VAL A 107 2.60 -6.58 -11.05
N MET A 108 2.67 -5.49 -10.29
CA MET A 108 2.79 -4.13 -10.83
C MET A 108 4.03 -3.48 -10.23
N ASP A 109 4.94 -2.98 -11.06
CA ASP A 109 5.99 -2.07 -10.59
C ASP A 109 5.33 -0.76 -10.13
N VAL A 110 5.61 -0.41 -8.89
CA VAL A 110 5.12 0.81 -8.25
C VAL A 110 6.27 1.56 -7.57
N SER A 111 7.43 1.52 -8.20
CA SER A 111 8.62 2.22 -7.76
C SER A 111 8.37 3.71 -7.50
N GLY A 112 9.17 4.28 -6.60
CA GLY A 112 9.09 5.67 -6.18
C GLY A 112 9.40 5.85 -4.71
N HIS A 113 8.73 5.12 -3.82
CA HIS A 113 9.10 5.03 -2.41
C HIS A 113 10.46 4.34 -2.25
N THR A 114 10.62 3.23 -2.93
CA THR A 114 11.90 2.58 -3.20
C THR A 114 11.97 2.22 -4.67
N GLU A 115 13.19 2.05 -5.20
CA GLU A 115 13.40 1.31 -6.44
C GLU A 115 13.04 -0.15 -6.21
N GLY A 116 12.34 -0.76 -7.16
CA GLY A 116 11.94 -2.18 -7.08
C GLY A 116 10.78 -2.45 -6.14
N HIS A 117 10.02 -1.42 -5.72
CA HIS A 117 8.74 -1.61 -5.03
C HIS A 117 7.73 -2.19 -6.01
N ILE A 118 7.10 -3.31 -5.64
CA ILE A 118 6.00 -3.93 -6.40
C ILE A 118 4.72 -3.97 -5.59
N ALA A 119 3.60 -3.91 -6.29
CA ALA A 119 2.27 -4.16 -5.73
C ALA A 119 1.69 -5.45 -6.31
N TYR A 120 0.81 -6.10 -5.54
CA TYR A 120 0.08 -7.28 -5.98
C TYR A 120 -1.39 -6.95 -6.12
N TYR A 121 -1.93 -7.09 -7.33
CA TYR A 121 -3.35 -6.89 -7.60
C TYR A 121 -4.05 -8.23 -7.86
N VAL A 122 -5.14 -8.47 -7.15
CA VAL A 122 -5.96 -9.68 -7.26
C VAL A 122 -7.34 -9.29 -7.81
N PRO A 123 -7.50 -9.24 -9.15
CA PRO A 123 -8.72 -8.70 -9.79
C PRO A 123 -10.01 -9.35 -9.34
N GLN A 124 -10.03 -10.70 -9.22
CA GLN A 124 -11.22 -11.44 -8.84
C GLN A 124 -11.66 -11.21 -7.39
N ALA A 125 -10.75 -10.79 -6.53
CA ALA A 125 -11.03 -10.37 -5.15
C ALA A 125 -11.25 -8.87 -5.03
N GLY A 126 -10.89 -8.09 -6.06
CA GLY A 126 -10.90 -6.64 -6.03
C GLY A 126 -9.92 -6.07 -4.99
N VAL A 127 -8.77 -6.72 -4.75
CA VAL A 127 -7.81 -6.35 -3.70
C VAL A 127 -6.49 -5.94 -4.33
N LEU A 128 -5.97 -4.80 -3.88
CA LEU A 128 -4.65 -4.28 -4.20
C LEU A 128 -3.81 -4.20 -2.93
N PHE A 129 -2.70 -4.91 -2.88
CA PHE A 129 -1.67 -4.77 -1.86
C PHE A 129 -0.64 -3.77 -2.36
N SER A 130 -0.79 -2.51 -1.96
CA SER A 130 0.02 -1.38 -2.41
C SER A 130 1.16 -1.02 -1.46
N ALA A 131 1.15 -1.57 -0.24
CA ALA A 131 2.08 -1.26 0.84
C ALA A 131 2.42 0.24 0.90
N ASP A 132 3.67 0.62 0.66
CA ASP A 132 4.15 2.00 0.80
C ASP A 132 4.14 2.82 -0.49
N SER A 133 3.43 2.34 -1.51
CA SER A 133 3.18 3.15 -2.71
C SER A 133 1.93 4.02 -2.54
N LEU A 134 0.74 3.45 -2.70
CA LEU A 134 -0.54 4.16 -2.47
C LEU A 134 -1.02 3.91 -1.04
N MET A 135 -1.14 4.97 -0.26
CA MET A 135 -1.60 4.93 1.13
C MET A 135 -2.94 5.65 1.30
N ALA A 136 -3.62 5.34 2.39
CA ALA A 136 -4.83 6.08 2.78
C ALA A 136 -4.52 7.58 2.93
N LEU A 137 -5.20 8.42 2.12
CA LEU A 137 -5.00 9.87 2.04
C LEU A 137 -3.57 10.31 1.67
N GLY A 138 -2.77 9.42 1.08
CA GLY A 138 -1.37 9.71 0.84
C GLY A 138 -0.69 8.81 -0.18
N CYS A 139 0.61 8.97 -0.29
CA CYS A 139 1.53 8.05 -0.93
C CYS A 139 2.83 7.96 -0.15
N GLY A 140 3.64 6.95 -0.44
CA GLY A 140 4.93 6.73 0.17
C GLY A 140 5.85 7.95 0.11
N ARG A 141 6.74 8.04 1.09
CA ARG A 141 7.74 9.10 1.10
C ARG A 141 8.73 8.90 -0.04
N VAL A 142 9.04 9.98 -0.73
CA VAL A 142 10.19 10.07 -1.65
C VAL A 142 11.13 11.13 -1.10
N PRO A 143 12.42 10.83 -0.85
CA PRO A 143 13.36 11.81 -0.33
C PRO A 143 13.54 13.00 -1.27
N ASP A 144 13.81 14.19 -0.71
CA ASP A 144 14.10 15.37 -1.51
C ASP A 144 15.38 15.18 -2.33
N GLY A 145 15.42 15.80 -3.51
CA GLY A 145 16.54 15.67 -4.45
C GLY A 145 16.51 14.42 -5.35
N GLN A 146 15.58 13.52 -5.13
CA GLN A 146 15.37 12.30 -5.92
C GLN A 146 14.31 12.54 -7.02
N ALA A 147 14.63 13.40 -7.99
CA ALA A 147 13.66 13.81 -9.02
C ALA A 147 13.10 12.62 -9.82
N GLU A 148 13.96 11.66 -10.16
CA GLU A 148 13.55 10.46 -10.90
C GLU A 148 12.56 9.60 -10.12
N LEU A 149 12.81 9.36 -8.83
CA LEU A 149 11.88 8.63 -7.96
C LEU A 149 10.56 9.37 -7.76
N MET A 150 10.57 10.72 -7.71
CA MET A 150 9.35 11.52 -7.67
C MET A 150 8.48 11.31 -8.91
N GLU A 151 9.10 11.31 -10.10
CA GLU A 151 8.39 11.01 -11.34
C GLU A 151 7.91 9.56 -11.42
N GLN A 152 8.72 8.62 -10.95
CA GLN A 152 8.30 7.22 -10.86
C GLN A 152 7.11 7.06 -9.92
N MET A 153 7.11 7.68 -8.74
CA MET A 153 5.99 7.67 -7.81
C MET A 153 4.72 8.23 -8.46
N TYR A 154 4.82 9.34 -9.18
CA TYR A 154 3.68 9.89 -9.92
C TYR A 154 3.11 8.88 -10.92
N ARG A 155 3.97 8.23 -11.72
CA ARG A 155 3.55 7.21 -12.69
C ARG A 155 2.91 6.00 -11.99
N SER A 156 3.51 5.55 -10.90
CA SER A 156 3.00 4.45 -10.08
C SER A 156 1.62 4.73 -9.53
N ILE A 157 1.44 5.90 -8.90
CA ILE A 157 0.15 6.30 -8.35
C ILE A 157 -0.91 6.49 -9.44
N THR A 158 -0.54 7.08 -10.58
CA THR A 158 -1.44 7.22 -11.74
C THR A 158 -1.87 5.86 -12.26
N ARG A 159 -0.96 4.89 -12.34
CA ARG A 159 -1.27 3.53 -12.76
C ARG A 159 -2.22 2.83 -11.79
N LEU A 160 -1.95 2.91 -10.49
CA LEU A 160 -2.82 2.33 -9.47
C LEU A 160 -4.20 2.98 -9.43
N SER A 161 -4.27 4.28 -9.66
CA SER A 161 -5.55 5.02 -9.70
C SER A 161 -6.46 4.63 -10.87
N ALA A 162 -5.92 3.98 -11.91
CA ALA A 162 -6.69 3.50 -13.05
C ALA A 162 -7.38 2.16 -12.82
N LEU A 163 -7.17 1.50 -11.68
CA LEU A 163 -7.87 0.27 -11.31
C LEU A 163 -9.36 0.56 -11.01
N PRO A 164 -10.22 -0.46 -11.00
CA PRO A 164 -11.64 -0.27 -10.69
C PRO A 164 -11.85 0.45 -9.35
N PRO A 165 -12.78 1.41 -9.27
CA PRO A 165 -12.96 2.25 -8.07
C PRO A 165 -13.35 1.47 -6.81
N GLU A 166 -13.99 0.30 -6.97
CA GLU A 166 -14.33 -0.61 -5.88
C GLU A 166 -13.13 -1.39 -5.32
N THR A 167 -11.93 -1.24 -5.89
CA THR A 167 -10.72 -1.92 -5.44
C THR A 167 -10.42 -1.57 -3.98
N ILE A 168 -10.23 -2.61 -3.16
CA ILE A 168 -9.79 -2.51 -1.77
C ILE A 168 -8.29 -2.25 -1.76
N VAL A 169 -7.87 -1.15 -1.17
CA VAL A 169 -6.46 -0.70 -1.10
C VAL A 169 -5.89 -1.06 0.26
N CYS A 170 -4.95 -2.00 0.27
CA CYS A 170 -4.22 -2.48 1.44
C CYS A 170 -2.85 -1.80 1.49
N SER A 171 -2.74 -0.71 2.25
CA SER A 171 -1.49 0.02 2.46
C SER A 171 -0.75 -0.44 3.71
N GLY A 172 0.58 -0.24 3.75
CA GLY A 172 1.46 -0.81 4.77
C GLY A 172 1.36 -0.16 6.16
N HIS A 173 0.78 1.05 6.29
CA HIS A 173 0.83 1.81 7.53
C HIS A 173 -0.47 2.53 7.90
N GLU A 174 -0.64 2.78 9.21
CA GLU A 174 -1.72 3.59 9.81
C GLU A 174 -1.35 5.07 9.83
N TYR A 175 -1.23 5.69 8.67
CA TYR A 175 -0.91 7.12 8.56
C TYR A 175 -2.11 8.00 8.22
N THR A 176 -3.32 7.47 8.22
CA THR A 176 -4.53 8.15 7.74
C THR A 176 -4.77 9.50 8.41
N LEU A 177 -4.64 9.60 9.74
CA LEU A 177 -4.84 10.88 10.44
C LEU A 177 -3.73 11.89 10.15
N ALA A 178 -2.47 11.44 10.04
CA ALA A 178 -1.34 12.30 9.70
C ALA A 178 -1.43 12.79 8.26
N ASN A 179 -1.81 11.90 7.34
CA ASN A 179 -2.04 12.23 5.94
C ASN A 179 -3.26 13.17 5.78
N GLY A 180 -4.33 12.91 6.53
CA GLY A 180 -5.55 13.74 6.51
C GLY A 180 -5.28 15.18 6.97
N ARG A 181 -4.48 15.37 8.04
CA ARG A 181 -4.07 16.73 8.44
C ARG A 181 -3.34 17.47 7.34
N PHE A 182 -2.44 16.77 6.62
CA PHE A 182 -1.76 17.35 5.48
C PHE A 182 -2.72 17.62 4.32
N ALA A 183 -3.58 16.66 3.96
CA ALA A 183 -4.52 16.81 2.86
C ALA A 183 -5.43 18.04 3.03
N LEU A 184 -5.84 18.37 4.25
CA LEU A 184 -6.60 19.60 4.57
C LEU A 184 -5.80 20.89 4.29
N THR A 185 -4.48 20.87 4.24
CA THR A 185 -3.71 22.06 3.84
C THR A 185 -3.79 22.32 2.33
N ILE A 186 -4.18 21.31 1.57
CA ILE A 186 -4.37 21.38 0.11
C ILE A 186 -5.84 21.66 -0.24
N GLU A 187 -6.76 20.89 0.35
CA GLU A 187 -8.21 20.99 0.06
C GLU A 187 -9.02 21.16 1.36
N PRO A 188 -8.94 22.34 2.03
CA PRO A 188 -9.59 22.55 3.34
C PRO A 188 -11.12 22.52 3.30
N GLU A 189 -11.72 22.73 2.12
CA GLU A 189 -13.18 22.77 1.93
C GLU A 189 -13.73 21.50 1.27
N ASN A 190 -12.91 20.46 1.06
CA ASN A 190 -13.37 19.20 0.48
C ASN A 190 -14.24 18.44 1.50
N PRO A 191 -15.57 18.33 1.27
CA PRO A 191 -16.49 17.75 2.25
C PRO A 191 -16.24 16.27 2.48
N ASP A 192 -15.87 15.51 1.45
CA ASP A 192 -15.56 14.09 1.56
C ASP A 192 -14.30 13.87 2.42
N LEU A 193 -13.29 14.73 2.26
CA LEU A 193 -12.07 14.70 3.07
C LEU A 193 -12.35 15.01 4.54
N ILE A 194 -13.14 16.06 4.80
CA ILE A 194 -13.51 16.45 6.17
C ILE A 194 -14.26 15.31 6.85
N GLN A 195 -15.24 14.72 6.19
CA GLN A 195 -16.00 13.58 6.70
C GLN A 195 -15.10 12.39 6.98
N ARG A 196 -14.26 12.00 6.02
CA ARG A 196 -13.33 10.87 6.16
C ARG A 196 -12.40 11.03 7.34
N ILE A 197 -11.89 12.24 7.59
CA ILE A 197 -11.02 12.51 8.75
C ILE A 197 -11.80 12.38 10.07
N ALA A 198 -13.05 12.81 10.11
CA ALA A 198 -13.90 12.64 11.31
C ALA A 198 -14.13 11.15 11.60
N GLU A 199 -14.50 10.36 10.59
CA GLU A 199 -14.69 8.90 10.70
C GLU A 199 -13.38 8.19 11.11
N ALA A 200 -12.23 8.59 10.53
CA ALA A 200 -10.93 8.05 10.90
C ALA A 200 -10.56 8.35 12.37
N LYS A 201 -10.88 9.55 12.88
CA LYS A 201 -10.69 9.91 14.29
C LYS A 201 -11.52 9.02 15.22
N GLU A 202 -12.78 8.80 14.88
CA GLU A 202 -13.67 7.92 15.65
C GLU A 202 -13.19 6.46 15.62
N ALA A 203 -12.79 5.95 14.45
CA ALA A 203 -12.23 4.62 14.30
C ALA A 203 -10.97 4.44 15.16
N ARG A 204 -10.02 5.37 15.07
CA ARG A 204 -8.79 5.31 15.87
C ARG A 204 -9.02 5.47 17.37
N ALA A 205 -9.96 6.31 17.78
CA ALA A 205 -10.35 6.42 19.18
C ALA A 205 -10.96 5.11 19.72
N ALA A 206 -11.61 4.32 18.86
CA ALA A 206 -12.14 3.00 19.17
C ALA A 206 -11.12 1.86 18.98
N GLY A 207 -9.84 2.16 18.72
CA GLY A 207 -8.79 1.16 18.47
C GLY A 207 -8.93 0.40 17.15
N LYS A 208 -9.75 0.90 16.21
CA LYS A 208 -9.96 0.27 14.90
C LYS A 208 -8.99 0.80 13.85
N ALA A 209 -8.60 -0.08 12.93
CA ALA A 209 -7.83 0.27 11.74
C ALA A 209 -8.64 1.18 10.81
N THR A 210 -7.95 2.06 10.08
CA THR A 210 -8.54 2.88 9.01
C THR A 210 -8.15 2.38 7.62
N VAL A 211 -7.38 1.32 7.57
CA VAL A 211 -6.94 0.57 6.40
C VAL A 211 -7.47 -0.86 6.54
N PRO A 212 -7.94 -1.51 5.46
CA PRO A 212 -7.93 -1.06 4.06
C PRO A 212 -8.94 0.06 3.77
N SER A 213 -8.67 0.83 2.72
CA SER A 213 -9.62 1.80 2.15
C SER A 213 -10.13 1.33 0.79
N SER A 214 -11.00 2.11 0.13
CA SER A 214 -11.37 1.85 -1.26
C SER A 214 -10.73 2.87 -2.19
N LEU A 215 -10.43 2.47 -3.43
CA LEU A 215 -9.88 3.37 -4.41
C LEU A 215 -10.85 4.52 -4.75
N GLU A 216 -12.17 4.26 -4.70
CA GLU A 216 -13.19 5.30 -4.83
C GLU A 216 -13.04 6.40 -3.76
N LEU A 217 -12.79 5.99 -2.52
CA LEU A 217 -12.59 6.93 -1.41
C LEU A 217 -11.27 7.69 -1.56
N GLU A 218 -10.23 7.03 -2.06
CA GLU A 218 -8.97 7.70 -2.39
C GLU A 218 -9.16 8.74 -3.51
N HIS A 219 -9.91 8.45 -4.56
CA HIS A 219 -10.22 9.42 -5.62
C HIS A 219 -10.95 10.67 -5.11
N LYS A 220 -11.79 10.53 -4.09
CA LYS A 220 -12.53 11.65 -3.50
C LYS A 220 -11.69 12.51 -2.57
N THR A 221 -10.64 11.94 -1.95
CA THR A 221 -10.04 12.54 -0.76
C THR A 221 -8.51 12.58 -0.75
N ASN A 222 -7.84 11.76 -1.56
CA ASN A 222 -6.38 11.69 -1.57
C ASN A 222 -5.80 12.77 -2.49
N PRO A 223 -5.03 13.75 -1.98
CA PRO A 223 -4.55 14.87 -2.79
C PRO A 223 -3.62 14.43 -3.92
N TYR A 224 -2.97 13.28 -3.81
CA TYR A 224 -2.09 12.75 -4.86
C TYR A 224 -2.87 12.21 -6.06
N LEU A 225 -4.03 11.58 -5.85
CA LEU A 225 -4.91 11.14 -6.92
C LEU A 225 -5.67 12.32 -7.55
N ARG A 226 -5.74 13.43 -6.83
CA ARG A 226 -6.47 14.66 -7.20
C ARG A 226 -5.57 15.76 -7.75
N ALA A 227 -4.26 15.50 -7.87
CA ALA A 227 -3.26 16.49 -8.31
C ALA A 227 -3.58 17.13 -9.67
N GLY A 228 -4.28 16.42 -10.55
CA GLY A 228 -4.73 16.91 -11.85
C GLY A 228 -5.93 17.87 -11.81
N LEU A 229 -6.64 17.98 -10.68
CA LEU A 229 -7.80 18.88 -10.59
C LEU A 229 -7.37 20.36 -10.57
N GLN A 230 -8.08 21.18 -11.33
CA GLN A 230 -7.79 22.62 -11.40
C GLN A 230 -7.91 23.31 -10.02
N SER A 231 -8.81 22.85 -9.16
CA SER A 231 -8.95 23.34 -7.78
C SER A 231 -7.70 23.07 -6.95
N VAL A 232 -7.11 21.87 -7.09
CA VAL A 232 -5.87 21.48 -6.39
C VAL A 232 -4.69 22.31 -6.91
N LYS A 233 -4.54 22.44 -8.24
CA LYS A 233 -3.50 23.28 -8.85
C LYS A 233 -3.62 24.73 -8.41
N ALA A 234 -4.84 25.27 -8.33
CA ALA A 234 -5.08 26.62 -7.84
C ALA A 234 -4.66 26.78 -6.35
N ALA A 235 -4.99 25.80 -5.50
CA ALA A 235 -4.59 25.80 -4.09
C ALA A 235 -3.05 25.73 -3.92
N LEU A 236 -2.37 25.12 -4.87
CA LEU A 236 -0.91 25.08 -4.92
C LEU A 236 -0.28 26.37 -5.50
N ASN A 237 -1.06 27.29 -6.09
CA ASN A 237 -0.64 28.41 -6.93
C ASN A 237 0.09 27.97 -8.21
N MET A 238 -0.35 26.87 -8.81
CA MET A 238 0.25 26.19 -9.97
C MET A 238 -0.77 25.93 -11.09
N ASN A 239 -1.56 26.95 -11.45
CA ASN A 239 -2.70 26.80 -12.37
C ASN A 239 -2.32 26.21 -13.75
N GLU A 240 -1.14 26.54 -14.25
CA GLU A 240 -0.64 26.10 -15.56
C GLU A 240 0.27 24.87 -15.48
N ALA A 241 0.48 24.30 -14.29
CA ALA A 241 1.34 23.14 -14.11
C ALA A 241 0.70 21.87 -14.68
N THR A 242 1.54 20.95 -15.11
CA THR A 242 1.13 19.58 -15.41
C THR A 242 0.68 18.86 -14.15
N ASP A 243 -0.04 17.75 -14.31
CA ASP A 243 -0.47 16.91 -13.18
C ASP A 243 0.72 16.34 -12.40
N ALA A 244 1.80 15.98 -13.12
CA ALA A 244 3.04 15.52 -12.53
C ALA A 244 3.71 16.60 -11.66
N GLU A 245 3.81 17.83 -12.14
CA GLU A 245 4.39 18.96 -11.39
C GLU A 245 3.57 19.25 -10.13
N ALA A 246 2.24 19.22 -10.22
CA ALA A 246 1.36 19.41 -9.07
C ALA A 246 1.54 18.26 -8.05
N PHE A 247 1.59 17.01 -8.50
CA PHE A 247 1.86 15.84 -7.65
C PHE A 247 3.19 15.96 -6.91
N ILE A 248 4.26 16.30 -7.63
CA ILE A 248 5.60 16.46 -7.07
C ILE A 248 5.61 17.57 -6.02
N GLU A 249 4.94 18.69 -6.28
CA GLU A 249 4.84 19.79 -5.31
C GLU A 249 4.07 19.36 -4.05
N ILE A 250 2.98 18.60 -4.17
CA ILE A 250 2.26 18.02 -3.03
C ILE A 250 3.21 17.16 -2.20
N ARG A 251 4.00 16.28 -2.85
CA ARG A 251 4.94 15.41 -2.14
C ARG A 251 6.02 16.21 -1.41
N ARG A 252 6.57 17.25 -2.06
CA ARG A 252 7.59 18.14 -1.44
C ARG A 252 7.03 18.86 -0.22
N ARG A 253 5.82 19.42 -0.32
CA ARG A 253 5.14 20.05 0.84
C ARG A 253 4.94 19.06 1.98
N LYS A 254 4.56 17.81 1.67
CA LYS A 254 4.40 16.77 2.70
C LYS A 254 5.73 16.39 3.36
N ASN A 255 6.85 16.45 2.64
CA ASN A 255 8.17 16.16 3.23
C ASN A 255 8.58 17.20 4.28
N SER A 256 8.06 18.44 4.15
CA SER A 256 8.34 19.57 5.04
C SER A 256 7.27 19.77 6.12
N PHE A 257 6.16 19.03 6.06
CA PHE A 257 5.03 19.08 6.99
C PHE A 257 5.26 18.25 8.22
#